data_8f7eb98356738e34ad1fa42fac0ab70c
#
_entry.id   8f7eb98356738e34ad1fa42fac0ab70c
#
_cell.length_a   1.000
_cell.length_b   1.000
_cell.length_c   1.000
_cell.angle_alpha   90.00
_cell.angle_beta   90.00
_cell.angle_gamma   90.00
#
_symmetry.space_group_name_H-M   'P 1'
#
loop_
_entity.id
_entity.type
_entity.pdbx_description
1 polymer ?
#
loop_
_entity_poly.entity_id
_entity_poly.type
_entity_poly.pdbx_seq_one_letter_code
_entity_poly.pdbx_strand_id
1 'polypeptide(L)'
;MFEKVNPAHPDKVADRIAGALVDLAYQKENNPKIAVEVLIGHGICHIITETSVTLSPDEVAAAVSRIAGNLLVDYREVSQDEHLADNQIDGIHCGDNGIFKGVPVTDEQKELTTIAKKLYETYCSDGKYILDGDRLILCQSNAQTGHLREVFPDAEINPLGDWTGGTDVDSGATNRKLGSDMGDSVTGGGLHGKDLSKADVSINIYAWLKAQETGAPVELVCAIGNDAVDGIPYERIVETARAFIDRIGGFEKSAEWGLIC
;
A
#
# COMPACT_ATOMS: atom_id res chain seq x y z
N MET A 1 -6.57 8.93 -17.81
CA MET A 1 -7.48 8.73 -16.65
C MET A 1 -6.66 8.25 -15.46
N PHE A 2 -6.87 8.82 -14.31
CA PHE A 2 -6.16 8.56 -13.07
C PHE A 2 -7.14 8.31 -11.95
N GLU A 3 -6.88 7.31 -11.08
CA GLU A 3 -7.69 7.03 -9.88
C GLU A 3 -6.84 7.26 -8.62
N LYS A 4 -7.42 7.87 -7.61
CA LYS A 4 -6.88 7.92 -6.25
C LYS A 4 -7.96 7.55 -5.26
N VAL A 5 -7.67 6.63 -4.34
CA VAL A 5 -8.52 6.33 -3.19
C VAL A 5 -7.85 6.84 -1.92
N ASN A 6 -8.65 7.13 -0.89
CA ASN A 6 -8.13 7.61 0.38
C ASN A 6 -7.90 6.45 1.39
N PRO A 7 -7.24 6.70 2.54
CA PRO A 7 -6.92 5.67 3.53
C PRO A 7 -8.10 4.97 4.20
N ALA A 8 -9.33 5.49 4.04
CA ALA A 8 -10.55 4.86 4.56
C ALA A 8 -11.25 3.94 3.54
N HIS A 9 -10.75 3.88 2.30
CA HIS A 9 -11.23 2.88 1.34
C HIS A 9 -10.96 1.47 1.87
N PRO A 10 -11.92 0.51 1.81
CA PRO A 10 -11.75 -0.82 2.40
C PRO A 10 -10.46 -1.55 2.00
N ASP A 11 -10.04 -1.47 0.73
CA ASP A 11 -8.77 -2.04 0.29
C ASP A 11 -7.56 -1.35 0.96
N LYS A 12 -7.60 -0.03 1.19
CA LYS A 12 -6.53 0.69 1.88
C LYS A 12 -6.53 0.42 3.38
N VAL A 13 -7.69 0.17 3.98
CA VAL A 13 -7.78 -0.31 5.36
C VAL A 13 -7.10 -1.67 5.48
N ALA A 14 -7.30 -2.59 4.53
CA ALA A 14 -6.59 -3.87 4.49
C ALA A 14 -5.07 -3.68 4.35
N ASP A 15 -4.62 -2.83 3.42
CA ASP A 15 -3.20 -2.50 3.23
C ASP A 15 -2.55 -1.90 4.50
N ARG A 16 -3.27 -1.00 5.20
CA ARG A 16 -2.80 -0.38 6.44
C ARG A 16 -2.67 -1.40 7.58
N ILE A 17 -3.64 -2.30 7.71
CA ILE A 17 -3.56 -3.39 8.70
C ILE A 17 -2.34 -4.26 8.39
N ALA A 18 -2.16 -4.66 7.13
CA ALA A 18 -1.01 -5.46 6.72
C ALA A 18 0.31 -4.72 7.00
N GLY A 19 0.40 -3.42 6.67
CA GLY A 19 1.56 -2.58 6.97
C GLY A 19 1.86 -2.47 8.46
N ALA A 20 0.82 -2.31 9.30
CA ALA A 20 0.99 -2.28 10.76
C ALA A 20 1.57 -3.57 11.33
N LEU A 21 1.18 -4.73 10.78
CA LEU A 21 1.73 -6.02 11.20
C LEU A 21 3.18 -6.19 10.74
N VAL A 22 3.55 -5.67 9.56
CA VAL A 22 4.95 -5.59 9.13
C VAL A 22 5.76 -4.69 10.06
N ASP A 23 5.25 -3.52 10.44
CA ASP A 23 5.91 -2.62 11.40
C ASP A 23 6.13 -3.31 12.75
N LEU A 24 5.15 -4.08 13.25
CA LEU A 24 5.30 -4.88 14.48
C LEU A 24 6.41 -5.94 14.36
N ALA A 25 6.53 -6.59 13.20
CA ALA A 25 7.61 -7.55 12.96
C ALA A 25 8.99 -6.87 12.99
N TYR A 26 9.12 -5.70 12.35
CA TYR A 26 10.36 -4.91 12.37
C TYR A 26 10.72 -4.36 13.75
N GLN A 27 9.76 -4.18 14.66
CA GLN A 27 10.05 -3.84 16.06
C GLN A 27 10.66 -5.01 16.84
N LYS A 28 10.41 -6.25 16.42
CA LYS A 28 10.91 -7.47 17.08
C LYS A 28 12.21 -7.97 16.47
N GLU A 29 12.45 -7.75 15.19
CA GLU A 29 13.62 -8.23 14.45
C GLU A 29 14.03 -7.20 13.38
N ASN A 30 15.34 -7.00 13.17
CA ASN A 30 15.84 -6.01 12.20
C ASN A 30 15.51 -6.35 10.74
N ASN A 31 15.49 -7.63 10.41
CA ASN A 31 15.20 -8.15 9.07
C ASN A 31 14.21 -9.31 9.17
N PRO A 32 12.98 -9.06 9.65
CA PRO A 32 11.98 -10.13 9.75
C PRO A 32 11.64 -10.64 8.36
N LYS A 33 11.25 -11.91 8.30
CA LYS A 33 10.61 -12.47 7.13
C LYS A 33 9.11 -12.43 7.40
N ILE A 34 8.37 -11.66 6.63
CA ILE A 34 6.94 -11.54 6.82
C ILE A 34 6.20 -11.28 5.51
N ALA A 35 5.09 -12.01 5.34
CA ALA A 35 4.07 -11.73 4.36
C ALA A 35 2.70 -11.75 5.04
N VAL A 36 1.88 -10.75 4.79
CA VAL A 36 0.57 -10.54 5.41
C VAL A 36 -0.48 -10.37 4.33
N GLU A 37 -1.51 -11.20 4.37
CA GLU A 37 -2.70 -11.04 3.55
C GLU A 37 -3.89 -10.72 4.43
N VAL A 38 -4.67 -9.72 4.03
CA VAL A 38 -5.85 -9.24 4.75
C VAL A 38 -7.05 -9.20 3.83
N LEU A 39 -8.17 -9.77 4.29
CA LEU A 39 -9.50 -9.60 3.70
C LEU A 39 -10.42 -9.06 4.78
N ILE A 40 -11.04 -7.91 4.53
CA ILE A 40 -11.83 -7.19 5.53
C ILE A 40 -13.19 -6.77 4.96
N GLY A 41 -14.21 -6.72 5.79
CA GLY A 41 -15.53 -6.16 5.49
C GLY A 41 -16.63 -6.80 6.30
N HIS A 42 -17.76 -6.08 6.41
CA HIS A 42 -18.99 -6.60 7.03
C HIS A 42 -18.80 -7.20 8.42
N GLY A 43 -18.01 -6.51 9.25
CA GLY A 43 -17.80 -6.88 10.65
C GLY A 43 -16.71 -7.91 10.92
N ILE A 44 -15.97 -8.39 9.88
CA ILE A 44 -14.91 -9.39 10.04
C ILE A 44 -13.61 -8.95 9.32
N CYS A 45 -12.47 -9.35 9.90
CA CYS A 45 -11.14 -9.19 9.34
C CYS A 45 -10.42 -10.55 9.36
N HIS A 46 -10.20 -11.15 8.20
CA HIS A 46 -9.41 -12.36 8.03
C HIS A 46 -7.96 -11.98 7.75
N ILE A 47 -7.03 -12.57 8.50
CA ILE A 47 -5.59 -12.27 8.40
C ILE A 47 -4.82 -13.58 8.38
N ILE A 48 -3.93 -13.71 7.40
CA ILE A 48 -2.92 -14.76 7.37
C ILE A 48 -1.55 -14.08 7.36
N THR A 49 -0.65 -14.51 8.26
CA THR A 49 0.76 -14.10 8.26
C THR A 49 1.65 -15.31 8.09
N GLU A 50 2.60 -15.20 7.16
CA GLU A 50 3.74 -16.11 7.03
C GLU A 50 4.95 -15.37 7.59
N THR A 51 5.53 -15.81 8.72
CA THR A 51 6.49 -14.96 9.43
C THR A 51 7.56 -15.75 10.19
N SER A 52 8.75 -15.12 10.35
CA SER A 52 9.84 -15.59 11.22
C SER A 52 9.65 -15.15 12.68
N VAL A 53 8.78 -14.17 12.94
CA VAL A 53 8.53 -13.63 14.29
C VAL A 53 7.08 -13.82 14.69
N THR A 54 6.87 -14.25 15.94
CA THR A 54 5.50 -14.42 16.45
C THR A 54 4.85 -13.08 16.76
N LEU A 55 3.66 -12.87 16.19
CA LEU A 55 2.75 -11.77 16.51
C LEU A 55 1.60 -12.33 17.36
N SER A 56 1.48 -11.85 18.60
CA SER A 56 0.40 -12.34 19.46
C SER A 56 -0.98 -11.92 18.94
N PRO A 57 -2.03 -12.73 19.16
CA PRO A 57 -3.40 -12.35 18.76
C PRO A 57 -3.84 -10.99 19.32
N ASP A 58 -3.37 -10.63 20.52
CA ASP A 58 -3.70 -9.33 21.14
C ASP A 58 -3.05 -8.16 20.40
N GLU A 59 -1.78 -8.29 19.96
CA GLU A 59 -1.10 -7.27 19.14
C GLU A 59 -1.82 -7.08 17.80
N VAL A 60 -2.22 -8.17 17.15
CA VAL A 60 -2.96 -8.16 15.90
C VAL A 60 -4.33 -7.51 16.08
N ALA A 61 -5.09 -7.92 17.09
CA ALA A 61 -6.40 -7.36 17.40
C ALA A 61 -6.31 -5.86 17.74
N ALA A 62 -5.28 -5.43 18.46
CA ALA A 62 -5.04 -4.02 18.76
C ALA A 62 -4.76 -3.19 17.49
N ALA A 63 -3.95 -3.71 16.55
CA ALA A 63 -3.71 -3.06 15.26
C ALA A 63 -4.99 -2.93 14.44
N VAL A 64 -5.78 -4.00 14.33
CA VAL A 64 -7.07 -3.99 13.62
C VAL A 64 -8.04 -2.99 14.27
N SER A 65 -8.19 -3.03 15.60
CA SER A 65 -9.12 -2.15 16.33
C SER A 65 -8.77 -0.68 16.16
N ARG A 66 -7.48 -0.35 16.17
CA ARG A 66 -6.99 1.03 15.98
C ARG A 66 -7.26 1.55 14.56
N ILE A 67 -7.15 0.70 13.53
CA ILE A 67 -7.27 1.10 12.12
C ILE A 67 -8.71 1.03 11.63
N ALA A 68 -9.44 -0.03 11.99
CA ALA A 68 -10.74 -0.38 11.42
C ALA A 68 -11.89 -0.47 12.45
N GLY A 69 -11.61 -0.21 13.74
CA GLY A 69 -12.61 -0.32 14.80
C GLY A 69 -12.82 -1.76 15.28
N ASN A 70 -13.95 -2.00 15.94
CA ASN A 70 -14.24 -3.30 16.55
C ASN A 70 -14.78 -4.28 15.51
N LEU A 71 -13.92 -5.16 15.03
CA LEU A 71 -14.24 -6.24 14.10
C LEU A 71 -13.94 -7.60 14.74
N LEU A 72 -14.62 -8.64 14.27
CA LEU A 72 -14.20 -10.02 14.53
C LEU A 72 -12.88 -10.28 13.80
N VAL A 73 -11.82 -10.59 14.51
CA VAL A 73 -10.51 -10.91 13.92
C VAL A 73 -10.34 -12.42 13.82
N ASP A 74 -10.23 -12.93 12.60
CA ASP A 74 -9.87 -14.32 12.31
C ASP A 74 -8.40 -14.33 11.84
N TYR A 75 -7.50 -14.64 12.76
CA TYR A 75 -6.06 -14.54 12.59
C TYR A 75 -5.40 -15.92 12.56
N ARG A 76 -4.58 -16.15 11.53
CA ARG A 76 -3.73 -17.32 11.40
C ARG A 76 -2.29 -16.94 11.13
N GLU A 77 -1.39 -17.37 12.03
CA GLU A 77 0.05 -17.29 11.85
C GLU A 77 0.58 -18.66 11.38
N VAL A 78 1.46 -18.63 10.41
CA VAL A 78 2.24 -19.77 9.93
C VAL A 78 3.71 -19.39 9.83
N SER A 79 4.61 -20.37 9.92
CA SER A 79 6.03 -20.16 9.70
C SER A 79 6.29 -19.77 8.24
N GLN A 80 7.27 -18.90 8.02
CA GLN A 80 7.80 -18.64 6.67
C GLN A 80 8.28 -19.96 6.04
N ASP A 81 8.06 -20.14 4.75
CA ASP A 81 8.62 -21.26 3.99
C ASP A 81 10.15 -21.33 4.15
N GLU A 82 10.66 -22.54 4.43
CA GLU A 82 12.08 -22.72 4.75
C GLU A 82 13.01 -22.34 3.58
N HIS A 83 12.63 -22.61 2.34
CA HIS A 83 13.44 -22.25 1.17
C HIS A 83 13.52 -20.73 0.96
N LEU A 84 12.43 -20.00 1.26
CA LEU A 84 12.46 -18.53 1.26
C LEU A 84 13.30 -17.99 2.42
N ALA A 85 13.27 -18.63 3.57
CA ALA A 85 14.10 -18.26 4.71
C ALA A 85 15.59 -18.51 4.40
N ASP A 86 15.92 -19.68 3.82
CA ASP A 86 17.29 -20.06 3.44
C ASP A 86 17.94 -19.10 2.43
N ASN A 87 17.15 -18.51 1.53
CA ASN A 87 17.60 -17.48 0.58
C ASN A 87 18.19 -16.23 1.26
N GLN A 88 18.08 -16.11 2.58
CA GLN A 88 18.55 -14.95 3.35
C GLN A 88 19.64 -15.31 4.39
N ILE A 89 20.19 -16.54 4.37
CA ILE A 89 21.16 -16.99 5.38
C ILE A 89 22.51 -16.27 5.24
N ASP A 90 23.02 -16.16 4.02
CA ASP A 90 24.36 -15.60 3.71
C ASP A 90 24.31 -14.13 3.24
N GLY A 91 23.20 -13.44 3.44
CA GLY A 91 22.97 -12.06 3.00
C GLY A 91 21.56 -11.85 2.51
N ILE A 92 21.23 -10.63 2.10
CA ILE A 92 19.93 -10.33 1.54
C ILE A 92 19.97 -10.52 0.02
N HIS A 93 19.36 -11.59 -0.46
CA HIS A 93 19.17 -11.87 -1.88
C HIS A 93 17.76 -11.54 -2.32
N CYS A 94 17.55 -11.39 -3.63
CA CYS A 94 16.23 -11.15 -4.18
C CYS A 94 15.24 -12.27 -3.79
N GLY A 95 14.19 -11.95 -3.08
CA GLY A 95 13.23 -12.92 -2.52
C GLY A 95 12.09 -13.28 -3.47
N ASP A 96 12.12 -12.81 -4.71
CA ASP A 96 11.07 -13.08 -5.70
C ASP A 96 11.59 -12.86 -7.13
N ASN A 97 10.74 -13.16 -8.14
CA ASN A 97 11.04 -12.83 -9.53
C ASN A 97 9.99 -11.86 -10.07
N GLY A 98 10.40 -11.04 -11.04
CA GLY A 98 9.46 -10.16 -11.68
C GLY A 98 10.10 -9.13 -12.62
N ILE A 99 9.20 -8.37 -13.25
CA ILE A 99 9.52 -7.17 -14.02
C ILE A 99 8.87 -6.02 -13.28
N PHE A 100 9.69 -5.09 -12.82
CA PHE A 100 9.28 -3.95 -12.02
C PHE A 100 9.50 -2.65 -12.79
N LYS A 101 8.57 -1.71 -12.66
CA LYS A 101 8.64 -0.43 -13.37
C LYS A 101 8.55 0.73 -12.40
N GLY A 102 9.33 1.76 -12.68
CA GLY A 102 9.15 3.09 -12.15
C GLY A 102 8.77 4.03 -13.29
N VAL A 103 7.76 4.87 -13.08
CA VAL A 103 7.37 5.91 -14.02
C VAL A 103 7.30 7.24 -13.27
N PRO A 104 7.81 8.34 -13.85
CA PRO A 104 7.69 9.65 -13.22
C PRO A 104 6.23 10.02 -12.95
N VAL A 105 5.96 10.54 -11.76
CA VAL A 105 4.62 10.99 -11.36
C VAL A 105 4.26 12.25 -12.14
N THR A 106 3.10 12.27 -12.77
CA THR A 106 2.60 13.43 -13.52
C THR A 106 2.03 14.51 -12.59
N ASP A 107 1.84 15.71 -13.10
CA ASP A 107 1.26 16.80 -12.32
C ASP A 107 -0.22 16.54 -12.01
N GLU A 108 -0.95 15.87 -12.91
CA GLU A 108 -2.34 15.43 -12.68
C GLU A 108 -2.42 14.43 -11.52
N GLN A 109 -1.46 13.52 -11.40
CA GLN A 109 -1.38 12.55 -10.30
C GLN A 109 -1.15 13.23 -8.97
N LYS A 110 -0.27 14.24 -8.92
CA LYS A 110 0.00 15.05 -7.73
C LYS A 110 -1.21 15.88 -7.33
N GLU A 111 -1.87 16.50 -8.31
CA GLU A 111 -3.07 17.29 -8.10
C GLU A 111 -4.19 16.45 -7.51
N LEU A 112 -4.50 15.29 -8.12
CA LEU A 112 -5.53 14.39 -7.63
C LEU A 112 -5.22 13.87 -6.22
N THR A 113 -3.95 13.56 -5.93
CA THR A 113 -3.52 13.16 -4.58
C THR A 113 -3.73 14.30 -3.57
N THR A 114 -3.45 15.54 -3.95
CA THR A 114 -3.66 16.73 -3.10
C THR A 114 -5.15 16.92 -2.79
N ILE A 115 -6.02 16.78 -3.80
CA ILE A 115 -7.47 16.83 -3.62
C ILE A 115 -7.94 15.71 -2.67
N ALA A 116 -7.47 14.48 -2.91
CA ALA A 116 -7.83 13.32 -2.08
C ALA A 116 -7.45 13.51 -0.61
N LYS A 117 -6.25 14.05 -0.34
CA LYS A 117 -5.78 14.36 1.02
C LYS A 117 -6.67 15.41 1.69
N LYS A 118 -6.96 16.51 1.00
CA LYS A 118 -7.82 17.58 1.53
C LYS A 118 -9.23 17.07 1.89
N LEU A 119 -9.79 16.21 1.04
CA LEU A 119 -11.10 15.61 1.30
C LEU A 119 -11.05 14.63 2.47
N TYR A 120 -10.01 13.82 2.56
CA TYR A 120 -9.84 12.89 3.68
C TYR A 120 -9.62 13.59 5.02
N GLU A 121 -8.87 14.69 5.06
CA GLU A 121 -8.71 15.52 6.26
C GLU A 121 -10.05 16.08 6.76
N THR A 122 -10.99 16.35 5.85
CA THR A 122 -12.29 16.92 6.17
C THR A 122 -13.31 15.86 6.60
N TYR A 123 -13.37 14.74 5.88
CA TYR A 123 -14.45 13.75 6.02
C TYR A 123 -14.02 12.47 6.76
N CYS A 124 -12.73 12.11 6.73
CA CYS A 124 -12.16 10.90 7.35
C CYS A 124 -12.92 9.60 7.00
N SER A 125 -13.58 9.56 5.86
CA SER A 125 -14.41 8.44 5.38
C SER A 125 -14.03 8.05 3.97
N ASP A 126 -14.49 6.88 3.52
CA ASP A 126 -14.18 6.29 2.21
C ASP A 126 -14.39 7.27 1.06
N GLY A 127 -13.43 7.34 0.17
CA GLY A 127 -13.46 8.21 -0.99
C GLY A 127 -12.64 7.68 -2.15
N LYS A 128 -13.20 7.88 -3.36
CA LYS A 128 -12.58 7.56 -4.64
C LYS A 128 -12.66 8.76 -5.57
N TYR A 129 -11.54 9.13 -6.15
CA TYR A 129 -11.39 10.33 -6.95
C TYR A 129 -10.76 9.97 -8.28
N ILE A 130 -11.27 10.56 -9.36
CA ILE A 130 -10.86 10.25 -10.73
C ILE A 130 -10.58 11.57 -11.46
N LEU A 131 -9.45 11.64 -12.15
CA LEU A 131 -9.12 12.70 -13.08
C LEU A 131 -8.94 12.10 -14.48
N ASP A 132 -9.74 12.57 -15.45
CA ASP A 132 -9.73 12.11 -16.84
C ASP A 132 -9.68 13.32 -17.79
N GLY A 133 -8.49 13.76 -18.13
CA GLY A 133 -8.27 15.05 -18.74
C GLY A 133 -8.73 16.18 -17.80
N ASP A 134 -9.63 17.02 -18.26
CA ASP A 134 -10.22 18.13 -17.48
C ASP A 134 -11.42 17.67 -16.60
N ARG A 135 -11.81 16.40 -16.68
CA ARG A 135 -12.97 15.87 -15.97
C ARG A 135 -12.55 15.35 -14.60
N LEU A 136 -12.96 16.04 -13.54
CA LEU A 136 -12.76 15.64 -12.15
C LEU A 136 -14.04 15.01 -11.60
N ILE A 137 -13.96 13.77 -11.11
CA ILE A 137 -15.05 13.04 -10.45
C ILE A 137 -14.66 12.80 -9.00
N LEU A 138 -15.49 13.22 -8.06
CA LEU A 138 -15.29 13.06 -6.63
C LEU A 138 -16.41 12.21 -6.03
N CYS A 139 -16.10 10.96 -5.70
CA CYS A 139 -16.99 10.08 -4.94
C CYS A 139 -16.54 10.08 -3.47
N GLN A 140 -17.21 10.88 -2.63
CA GLN A 140 -16.93 10.99 -1.20
C GLN A 140 -18.12 10.47 -0.41
N SER A 141 -17.90 9.43 0.40
CA SER A 141 -18.92 8.89 1.28
C SER A 141 -19.18 9.80 2.47
N ASN A 142 -20.35 9.64 3.08
CA ASN A 142 -20.76 10.35 4.30
C ASN A 142 -20.61 11.89 4.22
N ALA A 143 -20.70 12.43 3.02
CA ALA A 143 -20.57 13.85 2.73
C ALA A 143 -21.82 14.37 2.03
N GLN A 144 -22.19 15.62 2.33
CA GLN A 144 -23.29 16.28 1.62
C GLN A 144 -22.79 16.80 0.27
N THR A 145 -23.38 16.29 -0.81
CA THR A 145 -23.04 16.66 -2.20
C THR A 145 -23.11 18.18 -2.42
N GLY A 146 -24.04 18.89 -1.76
CA GLY A 146 -24.17 20.33 -1.86
C GLY A 146 -22.95 21.09 -1.38
N HIS A 147 -22.39 20.68 -0.22
CA HIS A 147 -21.19 21.29 0.32
C HIS A 147 -19.95 21.03 -0.55
N LEU A 148 -19.82 19.81 -1.09
CA LEU A 148 -18.72 19.48 -1.99
C LEU A 148 -18.75 20.33 -3.27
N ARG A 149 -19.94 20.63 -3.82
CA ARG A 149 -20.12 21.49 -5.00
C ARG A 149 -19.72 22.96 -4.74
N GLU A 150 -19.85 23.45 -3.52
CA GLU A 150 -19.37 24.78 -3.15
C GLU A 150 -17.85 24.87 -3.23
N VAL A 151 -17.14 23.78 -2.85
CA VAL A 151 -15.67 23.73 -2.85
C VAL A 151 -15.09 23.33 -4.21
N PHE A 152 -15.80 22.50 -4.96
CA PHE A 152 -15.40 21.97 -6.28
C PHE A 152 -16.54 22.16 -7.29
N PRO A 153 -16.80 23.41 -7.73
CA PRO A 153 -17.99 23.72 -8.55
C PRO A 153 -17.96 23.04 -9.94
N ASP A 154 -16.77 22.76 -10.47
CA ASP A 154 -16.59 22.18 -11.81
C ASP A 154 -16.45 20.65 -11.77
N ALA A 155 -16.46 20.02 -10.58
CA ALA A 155 -16.34 18.58 -10.45
C ALA A 155 -17.69 17.86 -10.50
N GLU A 156 -17.69 16.64 -10.99
CA GLU A 156 -18.84 15.72 -10.86
C GLU A 156 -18.81 15.10 -9.46
N ILE A 157 -19.75 15.51 -8.61
CA ILE A 157 -19.78 15.08 -7.21
C ILE A 157 -20.82 13.96 -7.05
N ASN A 158 -20.39 12.81 -6.50
CA ASN A 158 -21.23 11.66 -6.20
C ASN A 158 -22.26 11.40 -7.33
N PRO A 159 -21.81 11.07 -8.56
CA PRO A 159 -22.68 11.02 -9.74
C PRO A 159 -23.85 10.01 -9.61
N LEU A 160 -23.72 9.04 -8.69
CA LEU A 160 -24.78 8.06 -8.38
C LEU A 160 -25.59 8.44 -7.12
N GLY A 161 -25.40 9.63 -6.57
CA GLY A 161 -26.03 10.12 -5.36
C GLY A 161 -25.18 9.97 -4.11
N ASP A 162 -25.66 10.51 -2.99
CA ASP A 162 -25.00 10.39 -1.69
C ASP A 162 -24.97 8.93 -1.24
N TRP A 163 -23.87 8.53 -0.61
CA TRP A 163 -23.63 7.13 -0.24
C TRP A 163 -22.88 7.00 1.10
N THR A 164 -22.98 5.81 1.69
CA THR A 164 -22.23 5.41 2.87
C THR A 164 -21.14 4.45 2.44
N GLY A 165 -19.88 4.70 2.83
CA GLY A 165 -18.71 3.90 2.49
C GLY A 165 -18.05 3.29 3.72
N GLY A 166 -16.97 2.54 3.46
CA GLY A 166 -16.16 1.89 4.47
C GLY A 166 -16.46 0.40 4.64
N THR A 167 -15.77 -0.23 5.57
CA THR A 167 -15.77 -1.69 5.75
C THR A 167 -17.10 -2.27 6.23
N ASP A 168 -18.04 -1.45 6.68
CA ASP A 168 -19.38 -1.92 7.07
C ASP A 168 -20.28 -2.25 5.87
N VAL A 169 -20.00 -1.64 4.71
CA VAL A 169 -20.83 -1.74 3.52
C VAL A 169 -20.11 -2.30 2.29
N ASP A 170 -18.80 -2.37 2.34
CA ASP A 170 -17.97 -2.92 1.27
C ASP A 170 -16.82 -3.75 1.85
N SER A 171 -16.24 -4.60 1.02
CA SER A 171 -15.10 -5.43 1.39
C SER A 171 -13.81 -4.92 0.74
N GLY A 172 -12.69 -5.12 1.44
CA GLY A 172 -11.37 -4.79 0.96
C GLY A 172 -10.38 -5.94 1.14
N ALA A 173 -9.34 -5.93 0.32
CA ALA A 173 -8.24 -6.86 0.44
C ALA A 173 -6.91 -6.18 0.09
N THR A 174 -5.81 -6.76 0.58
CA THR A 174 -4.44 -6.29 0.33
C THR A 174 -4.14 -6.18 -1.17
N ASN A 175 -3.41 -5.13 -1.53
CA ASN A 175 -2.86 -4.91 -2.88
C ASN A 175 -3.90 -4.77 -4.01
N ARG A 176 -5.15 -4.41 -3.71
CA ARG A 176 -6.20 -4.21 -4.73
C ARG A 176 -6.27 -2.78 -5.29
N LYS A 177 -5.49 -1.83 -4.74
CA LYS A 177 -5.47 -0.43 -5.17
C LYS A 177 -4.09 0.05 -5.65
N LEU A 178 -3.31 -0.85 -6.25
CA LEU A 178 -1.97 -0.53 -6.74
C LEU A 178 -1.96 0.60 -7.79
N GLY A 179 -2.99 0.74 -8.60
CA GLY A 179 -3.14 1.87 -9.53
C GLY A 179 -3.19 3.22 -8.81
N SER A 180 -3.92 3.30 -7.69
CA SER A 180 -3.92 4.47 -6.82
C SER A 180 -2.56 4.70 -6.13
N ASP A 181 -1.87 3.62 -5.75
CA ASP A 181 -0.63 3.68 -4.97
C ASP A 181 0.61 3.99 -5.82
N MET A 182 0.66 3.47 -7.04
CA MET A 182 1.85 3.44 -7.88
C MET A 182 1.65 4.14 -9.23
N GLY A 183 0.42 4.47 -9.59
CA GLY A 183 0.09 5.05 -10.88
C GLY A 183 0.53 4.17 -12.05
N ASP A 184 1.21 4.77 -13.03
CA ASP A 184 1.72 4.05 -14.20
C ASP A 184 2.88 3.10 -13.90
N SER A 185 3.38 3.09 -12.66
CA SER A 185 4.42 2.16 -12.18
C SER A 185 3.86 0.79 -11.75
N VAL A 186 2.56 0.55 -11.87
CA VAL A 186 1.96 -0.74 -11.50
C VAL A 186 2.54 -1.87 -12.33
N THR A 187 2.99 -2.92 -11.63
CA THR A 187 3.50 -4.16 -12.20
C THR A 187 2.85 -5.37 -11.53
N GLY A 188 3.30 -6.58 -11.82
CA GLY A 188 2.90 -7.77 -11.05
C GLY A 188 3.38 -7.72 -9.60
N GLY A 189 2.84 -8.56 -8.75
CA GLY A 189 3.12 -8.60 -7.31
C GLY A 189 2.33 -7.56 -6.53
N GLY A 190 2.72 -7.34 -5.29
CA GLY A 190 2.10 -6.36 -4.41
C GLY A 190 3.09 -5.27 -3.99
N LEU A 191 2.65 -4.34 -3.16
CA LEU A 191 3.48 -3.30 -2.55
C LEU A 191 3.39 -3.36 -1.02
N HIS A 192 2.29 -3.90 -0.50
CA HIS A 192 1.95 -3.85 0.92
C HIS A 192 1.95 -5.24 1.55
N GLY A 193 2.16 -5.29 2.87
CA GLY A 193 2.07 -6.50 3.67
C GLY A 193 3.29 -7.43 3.61
N LYS A 194 4.43 -6.97 3.08
CA LYS A 194 5.63 -7.80 2.94
C LYS A 194 6.88 -7.09 3.47
N ASP A 195 7.87 -7.87 3.90
CA ASP A 195 9.18 -7.36 4.30
C ASP A 195 10.03 -6.89 3.11
N LEU A 196 11.11 -6.16 3.41
CA LEU A 196 11.98 -5.55 2.40
C LEU A 196 12.83 -6.56 1.61
N SER A 197 12.94 -7.81 2.01
CA SER A 197 13.63 -8.83 1.22
C SER A 197 12.82 -9.26 -0.01
N LYS A 198 11.52 -8.98 0.00
CA LYS A 198 10.63 -9.26 -1.14
C LYS A 198 10.79 -8.20 -2.23
N ALA A 199 11.04 -8.65 -3.45
CA ALA A 199 11.20 -7.80 -4.62
C ALA A 199 9.99 -6.88 -4.86
N ASP A 200 8.79 -7.39 -4.58
CA ASP A 200 7.54 -6.66 -4.68
C ASP A 200 7.56 -5.33 -3.92
N VAL A 201 8.23 -5.28 -2.77
CA VAL A 201 8.37 -4.04 -1.98
C VAL A 201 9.62 -3.28 -2.38
N SER A 202 10.79 -3.91 -2.25
CA SER A 202 12.07 -3.22 -2.38
C SER A 202 12.35 -2.74 -3.80
N ILE A 203 12.12 -3.58 -4.82
CA ILE A 203 12.39 -3.19 -6.21
C ILE A 203 11.33 -2.21 -6.73
N ASN A 204 10.05 -2.37 -6.35
CA ASN A 204 9.02 -1.40 -6.71
C ASN A 204 9.36 0.00 -6.17
N ILE A 205 9.73 0.11 -4.89
CA ILE A 205 10.14 1.38 -4.28
C ILE A 205 11.37 1.94 -4.97
N TYR A 206 12.40 1.10 -5.21
CA TYR A 206 13.64 1.52 -5.85
C TYR A 206 13.41 2.01 -7.28
N ALA A 207 12.69 1.25 -8.11
CA ALA A 207 12.39 1.63 -9.50
C ALA A 207 11.60 2.94 -9.56
N TRP A 208 10.61 3.09 -8.67
CA TRP A 208 9.84 4.32 -8.56
C TRP A 208 10.72 5.53 -8.18
N LEU A 209 11.54 5.41 -7.13
CA LEU A 209 12.46 6.49 -6.71
C LEU A 209 13.42 6.88 -7.83
N LYS A 210 13.98 5.88 -8.54
CA LYS A 210 14.88 6.10 -9.65
C LYS A 210 14.21 6.84 -10.81
N ALA A 211 12.96 6.52 -11.12
CA ALA A 211 12.19 7.23 -12.13
C ALA A 211 11.92 8.68 -11.75
N GLN A 212 11.61 8.97 -10.46
CA GLN A 212 11.45 10.35 -9.99
C GLN A 212 12.77 11.14 -10.08
N GLU A 213 13.90 10.50 -9.73
CA GLU A 213 15.23 11.11 -9.78
C GLU A 213 15.66 11.45 -11.22
N THR A 214 15.44 10.53 -12.15
CA THR A 214 15.90 10.66 -13.54
C THR A 214 14.93 11.39 -14.45
N GLY A 215 13.65 11.50 -14.05
CA GLY A 215 12.58 12.01 -14.90
C GLY A 215 12.23 11.12 -16.09
N ALA A 216 12.66 9.85 -16.07
CA ALA A 216 12.45 8.86 -17.14
C ALA A 216 11.97 7.52 -16.59
N PRO A 217 11.19 6.75 -17.37
CA PRO A 217 10.78 5.40 -16.98
C PRO A 217 11.99 4.48 -16.73
N VAL A 218 11.87 3.63 -15.70
CA VAL A 218 12.86 2.62 -15.30
C VAL A 218 12.19 1.26 -15.33
N GLU A 219 12.86 0.26 -15.88
CA GLU A 219 12.45 -1.15 -15.82
C GLU A 219 13.56 -1.99 -15.22
N LEU A 220 13.24 -2.81 -14.22
CA LEU A 220 14.15 -3.71 -13.54
C LEU A 220 13.60 -5.13 -13.62
N VAL A 221 14.46 -6.08 -13.99
CA VAL A 221 14.10 -7.49 -14.06
C VAL A 221 14.95 -8.28 -13.07
N CYS A 222 14.31 -9.10 -12.26
CA CYS A 222 15.01 -9.94 -11.30
C CYS A 222 14.47 -11.37 -11.26
N ALA A 223 15.29 -12.26 -10.74
CA ALA A 223 14.92 -13.62 -10.37
C ALA A 223 15.27 -13.87 -8.91
N ILE A 224 14.54 -14.78 -8.29
CA ILE A 224 14.78 -15.21 -6.91
C ILE A 224 16.23 -15.68 -6.74
N GLY A 225 16.88 -15.25 -5.68
CA GLY A 225 18.29 -15.54 -5.40
C GLY A 225 19.29 -14.61 -6.09
N ASN A 226 18.85 -13.61 -6.87
CA ASN A 226 19.80 -12.65 -7.46
C ASN A 226 20.50 -11.82 -6.37
N ASP A 227 21.84 -11.73 -6.46
CA ASP A 227 22.68 -10.86 -5.63
C ASP A 227 22.65 -9.40 -6.08
N ALA A 228 22.31 -9.18 -7.35
CA ALA A 228 22.23 -7.87 -7.96
C ALA A 228 21.12 -7.80 -9.01
N VAL A 229 20.55 -6.60 -9.18
CA VAL A 229 19.56 -6.27 -10.21
C VAL A 229 20.06 -5.07 -10.99
N ASP A 230 20.17 -5.22 -12.31
CA ASP A 230 20.75 -4.20 -13.21
C ASP A 230 22.14 -3.71 -12.76
N GLY A 231 22.97 -4.62 -12.27
CA GLY A 231 24.33 -4.33 -11.77
C GLY A 231 24.36 -3.66 -10.39
N ILE A 232 23.22 -3.46 -9.75
CA ILE A 232 23.13 -2.87 -8.41
C ILE A 232 23.00 -4.00 -7.39
N PRO A 233 23.87 -4.08 -6.36
CA PRO A 233 23.75 -5.06 -5.29
C PRO A 233 22.35 -5.00 -4.66
N TYR A 234 21.72 -6.17 -4.48
CA TYR A 234 20.35 -6.23 -3.97
C TYR A 234 20.21 -5.62 -2.58
N GLU A 235 21.22 -5.78 -1.73
CA GLU A 235 21.29 -5.13 -0.42
C GLU A 235 21.15 -3.60 -0.51
N ARG A 236 21.75 -2.96 -1.54
CA ARG A 236 21.63 -1.51 -1.75
C ARG A 236 20.20 -1.09 -2.16
N ILE A 237 19.51 -1.95 -2.90
CA ILE A 237 18.10 -1.75 -3.24
C ILE A 237 17.25 -1.80 -1.97
N VAL A 238 17.49 -2.80 -1.12
CA VAL A 238 16.80 -2.97 0.17
C VAL A 238 17.08 -1.80 1.12
N GLU A 239 18.35 -1.34 1.24
CA GLU A 239 18.70 -0.17 2.02
C GLU A 239 17.99 1.11 1.54
N THR A 240 17.90 1.29 0.23
CA THR A 240 17.19 2.44 -0.37
C THR A 240 15.69 2.40 -0.06
N ALA A 241 15.09 1.23 -0.18
CA ALA A 241 13.69 1.02 0.15
C ALA A 241 13.42 1.22 1.66
N ARG A 242 14.34 0.72 2.52
CA ARG A 242 14.27 0.96 3.98
C ARG A 242 14.30 2.45 4.31
N ALA A 243 15.26 3.18 3.76
CA ALA A 243 15.36 4.62 3.98
C ALA A 243 14.10 5.39 3.51
N PHE A 244 13.43 4.90 2.47
CA PHE A 244 12.15 5.45 2.05
C PHE A 244 11.05 5.18 3.08
N ILE A 245 10.87 3.92 3.51
CA ILE A 245 9.86 3.52 4.50
C ILE A 245 10.08 4.27 5.82
N ASP A 246 11.31 4.34 6.32
CA ASP A 246 11.66 5.05 7.56
C ASP A 246 11.31 6.55 7.47
N ARG A 247 11.61 7.19 6.34
CA ARG A 247 11.32 8.60 6.09
C ARG A 247 9.83 8.93 6.12
N ILE A 248 8.99 8.03 5.64
CA ILE A 248 7.53 8.24 5.61
C ILE A 248 6.83 7.79 6.91
N GLY A 249 7.53 7.11 7.82
CA GLY A 249 7.04 6.73 9.14
C GLY A 249 6.53 5.30 9.27
N GLY A 250 7.00 4.37 8.41
CA GLY A 250 6.71 2.94 8.49
C GLY A 250 5.83 2.40 7.36
N PHE A 251 5.61 1.09 7.40
CA PHE A 251 4.83 0.37 6.38
C PHE A 251 3.34 0.72 6.43
N GLU A 252 2.76 0.87 7.62
CA GLU A 252 1.37 1.33 7.76
C GLU A 252 1.19 2.70 7.12
N LYS A 253 2.14 3.62 7.36
CA LYS A 253 2.07 4.98 6.82
C LYS A 253 2.24 4.99 5.30
N SER A 254 3.14 4.12 4.78
CA SER A 254 3.27 3.89 3.34
C SER A 254 1.96 3.42 2.71
N ALA A 255 1.22 2.56 3.40
CA ALA A 255 -0.03 2.03 2.92
C ALA A 255 -1.17 3.07 2.83
N GLU A 256 -1.10 4.20 3.53
CA GLU A 256 -2.14 5.24 3.44
C GLU A 256 -2.28 5.80 2.01
N TRP A 257 -1.18 6.12 1.36
CA TRP A 257 -1.16 6.83 0.08
C TRP A 257 -0.33 6.15 -1.02
N GLY A 258 0.34 5.03 -0.70
CA GLY A 258 1.26 4.35 -1.59
C GLY A 258 2.52 5.16 -1.85
N LEU A 259 3.06 5.05 -3.07
CA LEU A 259 4.26 5.79 -3.50
C LEU A 259 3.94 7.23 -3.92
N ILE A 260 2.70 7.50 -4.37
CA ILE A 260 2.23 8.83 -4.77
C ILE A 260 1.59 9.51 -3.55
N CYS A 261 2.44 9.99 -2.64
CA CYS A 261 2.06 10.56 -1.36
C CYS A 261 2.44 12.05 -1.25
#